data_2c0684f2e140a58ab2783ed7f2052a70
#
_entry.id   2c0684f2e140a58ab2783ed7f2052a70
#
_cell.length_a   1.000
_cell.length_b   1.000
_cell.length_c   1.000
_cell.angle_alpha   90.00
_cell.angle_beta   90.00
_cell.angle_gamma   90.00
#
_symmetry.space_group_name_H-M   'P 1'
#
loop_
_entity.id
_entity.type
_entity.pdbx_description
1 polymer ?
#
loop_
_entity_poly.entity_id
_entity_poly.type
_entity_poly.pdbx_seq_one_letter_code
_entity_poly.pdbx_strand_id
1 'polypeptide(L)'
;GVRAAQLMSQEGRGEVSVKVPPPQREGVIVVSGERELVPQVVRAIEAQVEDMRRSFRTLSFNISKRQHAFLVGDSAADILASTQCSVELPSVHDSSEAVMIRGPQTQLPHALTAAMDRVNAVAVETMDMRSMHPDADAAHLKRLVQWLSTYAPREDNVQVFMPRASAIDNAHAAALVEVVSEDAAAARRIAQTIEHQLRSLDTSSVRMLEIDPLAHGFVIGKKGQHIKAYEARGVDVMLPPEKSGRDDVLLVFRPGQTVSESERVAE
;
A
#
# COMPACT_ATOMS: atom_id res chain seq x y z
N GLY A 1 -22.14 14.06 -12.25
CA GLY A 1 -22.32 14.16 -13.72
C GLY A 1 -23.74 13.81 -14.17
N VAL A 2 -24.23 12.60 -13.84
CA VAL A 2 -25.51 12.06 -14.36
C VAL A 2 -26.74 12.83 -13.83
N ARG A 3 -26.77 13.22 -12.56
CA ARG A 3 -27.91 13.98 -11.99
C ARG A 3 -27.97 15.43 -12.44
N ALA A 4 -26.85 16.08 -12.68
CA ALA A 4 -26.83 17.44 -13.27
C ALA A 4 -27.37 17.42 -14.71
N ALA A 5 -27.05 16.36 -15.48
CA ALA A 5 -27.59 16.17 -16.81
C ALA A 5 -29.11 15.84 -16.79
N GLN A 6 -29.60 15.14 -15.76
CA GLN A 6 -31.04 14.87 -15.58
C GLN A 6 -31.85 16.14 -15.22
N LEU A 7 -31.29 17.03 -14.39
CA LEU A 7 -31.89 18.34 -14.10
C LEU A 7 -31.96 19.22 -15.35
N MET A 8 -30.94 19.15 -16.20
CA MET A 8 -30.92 19.86 -17.48
C MET A 8 -31.92 19.30 -18.49
N SER A 9 -32.28 18.03 -18.44
CA SER A 9 -33.24 17.38 -19.36
C SER A 9 -34.68 17.45 -18.91
N GLN A 10 -34.97 17.64 -17.62
CA GLN A 10 -36.36 17.72 -17.10
C GLN A 10 -37.00 19.11 -17.27
N GLU A 11 -36.22 20.17 -17.35
CA GLU A 11 -36.73 21.55 -17.53
C GLU A 11 -36.41 22.14 -18.92
N GLY A 12 -36.25 21.29 -19.91
CA GLY A 12 -35.77 21.61 -21.24
C GLY A 12 -36.66 22.53 -22.06
N ARG A 13 -36.40 23.84 -21.98
CA ARG A 13 -36.63 24.84 -23.05
C ARG A 13 -35.71 26.03 -22.84
N GLY A 14 -34.40 25.84 -22.84
CA GLY A 14 -33.42 26.89 -22.80
C GLY A 14 -32.04 26.32 -22.46
N GLU A 15 -30.97 26.90 -22.98
CA GLU A 15 -29.60 26.46 -22.68
C GLU A 15 -29.17 26.98 -21.31
N VAL A 16 -29.15 26.12 -20.31
CA VAL A 16 -28.55 26.39 -19.00
C VAL A 16 -27.33 25.48 -18.82
N SER A 17 -26.19 26.07 -18.57
CA SER A 17 -24.93 25.39 -18.29
C SER A 17 -24.62 25.43 -16.80
N VAL A 18 -24.33 24.27 -16.19
CA VAL A 18 -23.92 24.14 -14.80
C VAL A 18 -22.48 23.63 -14.74
N LYS A 19 -21.57 24.44 -14.20
CA LYS A 19 -20.17 24.07 -13.99
C LYS A 19 -19.94 23.74 -12.51
N VAL A 20 -19.62 22.49 -12.22
CA VAL A 20 -19.28 22.02 -10.88
C VAL A 20 -17.77 21.92 -10.77
N PRO A 21 -17.14 22.49 -9.73
CA PRO A 21 -15.70 22.37 -9.53
C PRO A 21 -15.32 20.89 -9.27
N PRO A 22 -14.06 20.51 -9.61
CA PRO A 22 -13.59 19.15 -9.31
C PRO A 22 -13.53 18.92 -7.79
N PRO A 23 -13.76 17.69 -7.32
CA PRO A 23 -13.94 17.36 -5.89
C PRO A 23 -12.73 17.69 -5.00
N GLN A 24 -11.56 17.93 -5.59
CA GLN A 24 -10.31 18.25 -4.87
C GLN A 24 -10.05 19.76 -4.73
N ARG A 25 -10.94 20.60 -5.25
CA ARG A 25 -10.81 22.08 -5.16
C ARG A 25 -12.06 22.67 -4.53
N GLU A 26 -11.85 23.46 -3.49
CA GLU A 26 -12.89 24.36 -3.03
C GLU A 26 -13.27 25.32 -4.17
N GLY A 27 -14.55 25.40 -4.46
CA GLY A 27 -15.03 26.23 -5.56
C GLY A 27 -16.53 26.42 -5.52
N VAL A 28 -17.01 27.36 -6.32
CA VAL A 28 -18.45 27.69 -6.44
C VAL A 28 -19.04 26.97 -7.64
N ILE A 29 -20.25 26.47 -7.50
CA ILE A 29 -21.04 26.00 -8.63
C ILE A 29 -21.46 27.24 -9.42
N VAL A 30 -21.13 27.26 -10.72
CA VAL A 30 -21.49 28.35 -11.63
C VAL A 30 -22.63 27.90 -12.54
N VAL A 31 -23.73 28.63 -12.48
CA VAL A 31 -24.90 28.38 -13.33
C VAL A 31 -24.99 29.58 -14.33
N SER A 32 -25.01 29.29 -15.62
CA SER A 32 -25.10 30.30 -16.67
C SER A 32 -26.12 29.87 -17.74
N GLY A 33 -26.91 30.81 -18.22
CA GLY A 33 -27.97 30.56 -19.22
C GLY A 33 -28.98 31.68 -19.31
N GLU A 34 -30.18 31.35 -19.76
CA GLU A 34 -31.28 32.33 -19.86
C GLU A 34 -31.67 32.94 -18.51
N ARG A 35 -31.88 34.25 -18.49
CA ARG A 35 -32.11 35.04 -17.27
C ARG A 35 -33.27 34.51 -16.40
N GLU A 36 -34.32 33.97 -17.05
CA GLU A 36 -35.50 33.46 -16.34
C GLU A 36 -35.34 32.04 -15.80
N LEU A 37 -34.49 31.24 -16.43
CA LEU A 37 -34.26 29.85 -16.05
C LEU A 37 -33.16 29.67 -14.97
N VAL A 38 -32.15 30.55 -14.98
CA VAL A 38 -31.04 30.49 -14.01
C VAL A 38 -31.54 30.44 -12.53
N PRO A 39 -32.49 31.34 -12.10
CA PRO A 39 -32.98 31.27 -10.71
C PRO A 39 -33.73 30.00 -10.38
N GLN A 40 -34.40 29.38 -11.33
CA GLN A 40 -35.14 28.12 -11.12
C GLN A 40 -34.15 26.97 -10.92
N VAL A 41 -33.14 26.88 -11.77
CA VAL A 41 -32.09 25.86 -11.67
C VAL A 41 -31.28 26.04 -10.37
N VAL A 42 -30.95 27.27 -9.98
CA VAL A 42 -30.28 27.55 -8.71
C VAL A 42 -31.10 27.05 -7.52
N ARG A 43 -32.39 27.39 -7.48
CA ARG A 43 -33.28 26.88 -6.41
C ARG A 43 -33.41 25.36 -6.37
N ALA A 44 -33.47 24.71 -7.54
CA ALA A 44 -33.50 23.26 -7.63
C ALA A 44 -32.21 22.62 -7.10
N ILE A 45 -31.04 23.22 -7.44
CA ILE A 45 -29.75 22.77 -6.93
C ILE A 45 -29.66 22.99 -5.41
N GLU A 46 -30.07 24.16 -4.90
CA GLU A 46 -30.07 24.45 -3.46
C GLU A 46 -30.99 23.50 -2.69
N ALA A 47 -32.19 23.25 -3.18
CA ALA A 47 -33.12 22.30 -2.58
C ALA A 47 -32.55 20.87 -2.55
N GLN A 48 -31.89 20.43 -3.61
CA GLN A 48 -31.26 19.12 -3.68
C GLN A 48 -30.04 19.03 -2.74
N VAL A 49 -29.23 20.06 -2.63
CA VAL A 49 -28.11 20.12 -1.69
C VAL A 49 -28.62 20.06 -0.23
N GLU A 50 -29.69 20.77 0.06
CA GLU A 50 -30.28 20.76 1.41
C GLU A 50 -30.90 19.41 1.76
N ASP A 51 -31.57 18.75 0.82
CA ASP A 51 -32.11 17.39 1.00
C ASP A 51 -30.95 16.38 1.23
N MET A 52 -29.87 16.48 0.44
CA MET A 52 -28.66 15.68 0.67
C MET A 52 -28.04 15.95 2.04
N ARG A 53 -27.94 17.20 2.48
CA ARG A 53 -27.44 17.54 3.81
C ARG A 53 -28.29 16.91 4.94
N ARG A 54 -29.58 16.85 4.77
CA ARG A 54 -30.50 16.25 5.74
C ARG A 54 -30.48 14.73 5.74
N SER A 55 -30.35 14.12 4.58
CA SER A 55 -30.43 12.66 4.42
C SER A 55 -29.07 11.96 4.54
N PHE A 56 -27.96 12.67 4.28
CA PHE A 56 -26.64 12.08 4.35
C PHE A 56 -26.15 12.00 5.81
N ARG A 57 -25.54 10.85 6.11
CA ARG A 57 -24.87 10.59 7.38
C ARG A 57 -23.48 10.04 7.11
N THR A 58 -22.66 10.08 8.12
CA THR A 58 -21.32 9.48 8.11
C THR A 58 -21.29 8.33 9.09
N LEU A 59 -20.78 7.19 8.65
CA LEU A 59 -20.52 6.03 9.46
C LEU A 59 -19.01 5.81 9.48
N SER A 60 -18.44 5.60 10.67
CA SER A 60 -17.01 5.30 10.84
C SER A 60 -16.86 3.87 11.33
N PHE A 61 -15.85 3.16 10.77
CA PHE A 61 -15.46 1.83 11.22
C PHE A 61 -13.95 1.66 11.06
N ASN A 62 -13.36 0.71 11.80
CA ASN A 62 -11.92 0.49 11.79
C ASN A 62 -11.57 -0.75 10.99
N ILE A 63 -10.58 -0.62 10.13
CA ILE A 63 -9.92 -1.73 9.43
C ILE A 63 -8.42 -1.49 9.41
N SER A 64 -7.66 -2.58 9.32
CA SER A 64 -6.21 -2.50 9.21
C SER A 64 -5.78 -1.62 8.02
N LYS A 65 -4.76 -0.80 8.21
CA LYS A 65 -4.20 0.03 7.13
C LYS A 65 -3.78 -0.77 5.90
N ARG A 66 -3.42 -2.05 6.06
CA ARG A 66 -3.08 -2.95 4.97
C ARG A 66 -4.26 -3.17 4.03
N GLN A 67 -5.45 -3.18 4.59
CA GLN A 67 -6.70 -3.39 3.85
C GLN A 67 -7.26 -2.12 3.22
N HIS A 68 -6.75 -0.93 3.59
CA HIS A 68 -7.16 0.35 2.97
C HIS A 68 -6.94 0.37 1.46
N ALA A 69 -5.85 -0.26 0.97
CA ALA A 69 -5.53 -0.31 -0.46
C ALA A 69 -6.64 -0.98 -1.29
N PHE A 70 -7.44 -1.87 -0.68
CA PHE A 70 -8.52 -2.59 -1.35
C PHE A 70 -9.85 -1.84 -1.37
N LEU A 71 -9.91 -0.67 -0.71
CA LEU A 71 -11.07 0.22 -0.71
C LEU A 71 -10.87 1.49 -1.54
N VAL A 72 -9.83 1.54 -2.40
CA VAL A 72 -9.55 2.66 -3.31
C VAL A 72 -9.80 2.26 -4.76
N GLY A 73 -9.75 3.22 -5.67
CA GLY A 73 -9.87 2.99 -7.10
C GLY A 73 -11.24 2.42 -7.49
N ASP A 74 -11.22 1.33 -8.23
CA ASP A 74 -12.43 0.70 -8.78
C ASP A 74 -13.38 0.22 -7.68
N SER A 75 -12.86 -0.31 -6.57
CA SER A 75 -13.69 -0.75 -5.43
C SER A 75 -14.49 0.40 -4.81
N ALA A 76 -13.87 1.56 -4.60
CA ALA A 76 -14.57 2.75 -4.11
C ALA A 76 -15.61 3.25 -5.13
N ALA A 77 -15.28 3.18 -6.43
CA ALA A 77 -16.19 3.57 -7.51
C ALA A 77 -17.40 2.64 -7.60
N ASP A 78 -17.22 1.34 -7.43
CA ASP A 78 -18.30 0.34 -7.41
C ASP A 78 -19.24 0.56 -6.21
N ILE A 79 -18.69 0.81 -5.01
CA ILE A 79 -19.50 1.11 -3.82
C ILE A 79 -20.30 2.40 -4.04
N LEU A 80 -19.66 3.44 -4.59
CA LEU A 80 -20.34 4.71 -4.90
C LEU A 80 -21.44 4.51 -5.95
N ALA A 81 -21.20 3.73 -6.98
CA ALA A 81 -22.18 3.49 -8.05
C ALA A 81 -23.41 2.70 -7.56
N SER A 82 -23.19 1.68 -6.72
CA SER A 82 -24.26 0.81 -6.23
C SER A 82 -25.05 1.38 -5.06
N THR A 83 -24.39 2.15 -4.17
CA THR A 83 -25.00 2.61 -2.90
C THR A 83 -25.14 4.13 -2.79
N GLN A 84 -24.57 4.89 -3.71
CA GLN A 84 -24.45 6.35 -3.64
C GLN A 84 -23.69 6.84 -2.40
N CYS A 85 -22.89 5.97 -1.77
CA CYS A 85 -22.04 6.29 -0.63
C CYS A 85 -20.59 6.40 -1.07
N SER A 86 -19.89 7.44 -0.58
CA SER A 86 -18.45 7.60 -0.77
C SER A 86 -17.69 6.92 0.37
N VAL A 87 -16.56 6.30 0.05
CA VAL A 87 -15.60 5.77 1.03
C VAL A 87 -14.46 6.77 1.15
N GLU A 88 -14.21 7.24 2.36
CA GLU A 88 -13.14 8.20 2.69
C GLU A 88 -12.13 7.51 3.60
N LEU A 89 -10.89 7.45 3.14
CA LEU A 89 -9.76 6.86 3.86
C LEU A 89 -8.92 7.95 4.52
N PRO A 90 -8.31 7.68 5.69
CA PRO A 90 -7.36 8.61 6.29
C PRO A 90 -6.15 8.81 5.40
N SER A 91 -5.46 9.94 5.57
CA SER A 91 -4.22 10.24 4.86
C SER A 91 -3.19 9.11 5.05
N VAL A 92 -2.35 8.87 4.03
CA VAL A 92 -1.27 7.87 4.10
C VAL A 92 -0.33 8.12 5.29
N HIS A 93 -0.13 9.39 5.66
CA HIS A 93 0.70 9.79 6.80
C HIS A 93 0.00 9.71 8.16
N ASP A 94 -1.32 9.59 8.18
CA ASP A 94 -2.09 9.44 9.41
C ASP A 94 -2.00 7.98 9.90
N SER A 95 -1.81 7.77 11.18
CA SER A 95 -1.79 6.44 11.81
C SER A 95 -3.20 5.86 12.04
N SER A 96 -4.25 6.62 11.76
CA SER A 96 -5.63 6.21 11.94
C SER A 96 -6.01 5.01 11.08
N GLU A 97 -6.73 4.08 11.67
CA GLU A 97 -7.36 2.93 11.00
C GLU A 97 -8.84 3.17 10.69
N ALA A 98 -9.35 4.36 11.03
CA ALA A 98 -10.74 4.72 10.85
C ALA A 98 -11.04 5.05 9.39
N VAL A 99 -11.95 4.29 8.81
CA VAL A 99 -12.53 4.53 7.47
C VAL A 99 -13.91 5.14 7.65
N MET A 100 -14.25 6.13 6.84
CA MET A 100 -15.54 6.78 6.86
C MET A 100 -16.32 6.45 5.59
N ILE A 101 -17.60 6.07 5.77
CA ILE A 101 -18.56 5.95 4.67
C ILE A 101 -19.58 7.08 4.82
N ARG A 102 -19.77 7.86 3.77
CA ARG A 102 -20.68 9.00 3.73
C ARG A 102 -21.72 8.84 2.61
N GLY A 103 -22.97 8.94 2.96
CA GLY A 103 -24.06 8.85 1.97
C GLY A 103 -25.45 8.86 2.58
N PRO A 104 -26.49 8.50 1.79
CA PRO A 104 -27.86 8.38 2.26
C PRO A 104 -27.96 7.39 3.42
N GLN A 105 -28.62 7.78 4.51
CA GLN A 105 -28.74 6.97 5.74
C GLN A 105 -29.25 5.55 5.47
N THR A 106 -30.18 5.39 4.54
CA THR A 106 -30.77 4.09 4.16
C THR A 106 -29.79 3.19 3.43
N GLN A 107 -28.75 3.75 2.80
CA GLN A 107 -27.77 3.01 2.00
C GLN A 107 -26.48 2.69 2.77
N LEU A 108 -26.24 3.36 3.91
CA LEU A 108 -25.02 3.13 4.71
C LEU A 108 -24.81 1.67 5.12
N PRO A 109 -25.83 0.89 5.55
CA PRO A 109 -25.63 -0.52 5.86
C PRO A 109 -25.17 -1.34 4.64
N HIS A 110 -25.74 -1.08 3.46
CA HIS A 110 -25.36 -1.76 2.23
C HIS A 110 -23.92 -1.39 1.81
N ALA A 111 -23.56 -0.12 1.92
CA ALA A 111 -22.21 0.34 1.63
C ALA A 111 -21.16 -0.25 2.62
N LEU A 112 -21.53 -0.34 3.90
CA LEU A 112 -20.68 -1.00 4.90
C LEU A 112 -20.49 -2.48 4.58
N THR A 113 -21.56 -3.20 4.26
CA THR A 113 -21.49 -4.62 3.88
C THR A 113 -20.58 -4.78 2.66
N ALA A 114 -20.79 -3.99 1.59
CA ALA A 114 -19.96 -4.06 0.40
C ALA A 114 -18.47 -3.75 0.68
N ALA A 115 -18.19 -2.78 1.56
CA ALA A 115 -16.82 -2.48 1.99
C ALA A 115 -16.22 -3.63 2.79
N MET A 116 -16.96 -4.21 3.73
CA MET A 116 -16.50 -5.34 4.55
C MET A 116 -16.30 -6.61 3.73
N ASP A 117 -17.14 -6.88 2.74
CA ASP A 117 -16.97 -8.02 1.85
C ASP A 117 -15.66 -7.92 1.06
N ARG A 118 -15.30 -6.72 0.57
CA ARG A 118 -14.02 -6.47 -0.10
C ARG A 118 -12.84 -6.66 0.85
N VAL A 119 -12.93 -6.13 2.06
CA VAL A 119 -11.91 -6.26 3.09
C VAL A 119 -11.73 -7.71 3.54
N ASN A 120 -12.82 -8.45 3.72
CA ASN A 120 -12.80 -9.85 4.15
C ASN A 120 -12.39 -10.83 3.04
N ALA A 121 -12.50 -10.42 1.77
CA ALA A 121 -12.00 -11.20 0.65
C ALA A 121 -10.46 -11.24 0.60
N VAL A 122 -9.79 -10.34 1.32
CA VAL A 122 -8.33 -10.23 1.34
C VAL A 122 -7.74 -11.12 2.41
N ALA A 123 -6.92 -12.08 1.99
CA ALA A 123 -6.12 -12.90 2.90
C ALA A 123 -4.87 -12.15 3.36
N VAL A 124 -4.61 -12.21 4.66
CA VAL A 124 -3.41 -11.65 5.30
C VAL A 124 -2.69 -12.76 6.04
N GLU A 125 -1.50 -13.11 5.58
CA GLU A 125 -0.59 -14.04 6.28
C GLU A 125 0.48 -13.22 6.99
N THR A 126 0.71 -13.50 8.27
CA THR A 126 1.59 -12.70 9.13
C THR A 126 2.68 -13.57 9.73
N MET A 127 3.92 -13.08 9.70
CA MET A 127 5.10 -13.73 10.27
C MET A 127 5.84 -12.78 11.18
N ASP A 128 6.23 -13.22 12.36
CA ASP A 128 7.07 -12.42 13.26
C ASP A 128 8.53 -12.86 13.13
N MET A 129 9.36 -11.94 12.61
CA MET A 129 10.80 -12.17 12.44
C MET A 129 11.51 -12.43 13.76
N ARG A 130 11.04 -11.85 14.88
CA ARG A 130 11.65 -12.10 16.19
C ARG A 130 11.45 -13.52 16.67
N SER A 131 10.26 -14.08 16.43
CA SER A 131 9.99 -15.48 16.78
C SER A 131 10.83 -16.47 15.96
N MET A 132 11.21 -16.08 14.74
CA MET A 132 12.07 -16.88 13.87
C MET A 132 13.56 -16.76 14.23
N HIS A 133 13.96 -15.58 14.73
CA HIS A 133 15.35 -15.25 15.10
C HIS A 133 15.42 -14.71 16.52
N PRO A 134 15.22 -15.56 17.55
CA PRO A 134 15.13 -15.11 18.95
C PRO A 134 16.43 -14.50 19.47
N ASP A 135 17.57 -14.93 18.92
CA ASP A 135 18.92 -14.47 19.32
C ASP A 135 19.40 -13.26 18.47
N ALA A 136 18.61 -12.81 17.50
CA ALA A 136 19.00 -11.72 16.62
C ALA A 136 18.78 -10.35 17.29
N ASP A 137 19.79 -9.50 17.17
CA ASP A 137 19.67 -8.09 17.55
C ASP A 137 18.87 -7.27 16.51
N ALA A 138 18.54 -6.02 16.87
CA ALA A 138 17.82 -5.13 15.98
C ALA A 138 18.59 -4.84 14.67
N ALA A 139 19.92 -4.83 14.71
CA ALA A 139 20.74 -4.59 13.54
C ALA A 139 20.63 -5.74 12.54
N HIS A 140 20.71 -6.98 13.04
CA HIS A 140 20.51 -8.16 12.19
C HIS A 140 19.11 -8.20 11.56
N LEU A 141 18.06 -7.96 12.33
CA LEU A 141 16.68 -7.89 11.80
C LEU A 141 16.53 -6.81 10.72
N LYS A 142 17.15 -5.65 10.89
CA LYS A 142 17.16 -4.59 9.85
C LYS A 142 17.86 -5.04 8.57
N ARG A 143 18.93 -5.78 8.66
CA ARG A 143 19.65 -6.35 7.50
C ARG A 143 18.78 -7.37 6.77
N LEU A 144 18.11 -8.26 7.50
CA LEU A 144 17.15 -9.22 6.92
C LEU A 144 15.97 -8.51 6.21
N VAL A 145 15.43 -7.45 6.80
CA VAL A 145 14.37 -6.64 6.17
C VAL A 145 14.88 -5.97 4.89
N GLN A 146 16.09 -5.43 4.90
CA GLN A 146 16.71 -4.85 3.72
C GLN A 146 16.87 -5.88 2.60
N TRP A 147 17.36 -7.06 2.92
CA TRP A 147 17.50 -8.17 1.97
C TRP A 147 16.13 -8.61 1.42
N LEU A 148 15.16 -8.84 2.30
CA LEU A 148 13.81 -9.27 1.93
C LEU A 148 13.10 -8.24 1.03
N SER A 149 13.32 -6.95 1.26
CA SER A 149 12.76 -5.88 0.41
C SER A 149 13.21 -5.98 -1.05
N THR A 150 14.37 -6.55 -1.31
CA THR A 150 14.94 -6.71 -2.65
C THR A 150 14.64 -8.08 -3.24
N TYR A 151 14.79 -9.13 -2.44
CA TYR A 151 14.79 -10.53 -2.88
C TYR A 151 13.51 -11.31 -2.51
N ALA A 152 12.54 -10.66 -1.85
CA ALA A 152 11.26 -11.31 -1.58
C ALA A 152 10.62 -11.79 -2.89
N PRO A 153 10.02 -12.99 -2.90
CA PRO A 153 9.25 -13.45 -4.04
C PRO A 153 8.15 -12.44 -4.39
N ARG A 154 7.96 -12.16 -5.66
CA ARG A 154 6.95 -11.21 -6.14
C ARG A 154 6.01 -11.92 -7.10
N GLU A 155 4.73 -11.77 -6.85
CA GLU A 155 3.65 -12.16 -7.77
C GLU A 155 2.74 -10.94 -7.95
N ASP A 156 2.13 -10.78 -9.13
CA ASP A 156 1.40 -9.57 -9.51
C ASP A 156 0.25 -9.22 -8.55
N ASN A 157 -0.38 -10.24 -7.95
CA ASN A 157 -1.52 -10.07 -7.05
C ASN A 157 -1.17 -10.21 -5.57
N VAL A 158 0.13 -10.24 -5.21
CA VAL A 158 0.59 -10.40 -3.83
C VAL A 158 1.42 -9.20 -3.39
N GLN A 159 1.03 -8.60 -2.28
CA GLN A 159 1.78 -7.51 -1.66
C GLN A 159 2.48 -8.00 -0.40
N VAL A 160 3.77 -7.68 -0.28
CA VAL A 160 4.57 -8.01 0.91
C VAL A 160 4.92 -6.72 1.64
N PHE A 161 4.51 -6.64 2.89
CA PHE A 161 4.77 -5.49 3.75
C PHE A 161 5.83 -5.82 4.79
N MET A 162 6.82 -4.95 4.89
CA MET A 162 7.93 -5.09 5.83
C MET A 162 7.62 -4.40 7.17
N PRO A 163 8.19 -4.90 8.29
CA PRO A 163 8.07 -4.24 9.58
C PRO A 163 8.71 -2.85 9.54
N ARG A 164 8.13 -1.91 10.29
CA ARG A 164 8.70 -0.57 10.43
C ARG A 164 9.98 -0.62 11.26
N ALA A 165 10.93 0.27 10.97
CA ALA A 165 12.17 0.37 11.75
C ALA A 165 11.90 0.58 13.25
N SER A 166 10.89 1.39 13.61
CA SER A 166 10.49 1.60 15.01
C SER A 166 10.00 0.33 15.73
N ALA A 167 9.36 -0.60 15.01
CA ALA A 167 8.98 -1.90 15.56
C ALA A 167 10.19 -2.82 15.75
N ILE A 168 11.18 -2.72 14.87
CA ILE A 168 12.42 -3.47 15.01
C ILE A 168 13.27 -2.93 16.17
N ASP A 169 13.33 -1.61 16.35
CA ASP A 169 14.11 -0.98 17.43
C ASP A 169 13.48 -1.22 18.81
N ASN A 170 12.18 -1.47 18.88
CA ASN A 170 11.51 -1.83 20.13
C ASN A 170 11.57 -3.35 20.37
N ALA A 171 12.39 -3.78 21.31
CA ALA A 171 12.57 -5.20 21.64
C ALA A 171 11.27 -5.92 22.07
N HIS A 172 10.27 -5.18 22.55
CA HIS A 172 8.98 -5.73 22.99
C HIS A 172 7.89 -5.69 21.90
N ALA A 173 8.16 -5.07 20.76
CA ALA A 173 7.23 -5.03 19.64
C ALA A 173 7.50 -6.21 18.68
N ALA A 174 6.43 -6.79 18.13
CA ALA A 174 6.55 -7.77 17.08
C ALA A 174 7.11 -7.13 15.78
N ALA A 175 8.04 -7.83 15.12
CA ALA A 175 8.60 -7.41 13.84
C ALA A 175 7.89 -8.16 12.70
N LEU A 176 6.67 -7.71 12.35
CA LEU A 176 5.76 -8.43 11.47
C LEU A 176 6.07 -8.18 9.99
N VAL A 177 6.28 -9.27 9.24
CA VAL A 177 6.17 -9.31 7.79
C VAL A 177 4.76 -9.78 7.46
N GLU A 178 4.06 -9.05 6.62
CA GLU A 178 2.67 -9.35 6.25
C GLU A 178 2.58 -9.56 4.74
N VAL A 179 1.98 -10.67 4.33
CA VAL A 179 1.72 -11.00 2.92
C VAL A 179 0.22 -10.91 2.69
N VAL A 180 -0.16 -10.08 1.73
CA VAL A 180 -1.56 -9.70 1.50
C VAL A 180 -1.93 -9.97 0.05
N SER A 181 -3.05 -10.68 -0.17
CA SER A 181 -3.57 -10.97 -1.51
C SER A 181 -5.07 -11.26 -1.46
N GLU A 182 -5.76 -11.01 -2.57
CA GLU A 182 -7.14 -11.51 -2.78
C GLU A 182 -7.16 -13.03 -3.01
N ASP A 183 -6.05 -13.62 -3.46
CA ASP A 183 -5.87 -15.07 -3.54
C ASP A 183 -5.17 -15.60 -2.27
N ALA A 184 -5.95 -16.22 -1.39
CA ALA A 184 -5.46 -16.80 -0.15
C ALA A 184 -4.41 -17.92 -0.36
N ALA A 185 -4.48 -18.64 -1.48
CA ALA A 185 -3.52 -19.69 -1.79
C ALA A 185 -2.17 -19.07 -2.22
N ALA A 186 -2.21 -18.00 -3.00
CA ALA A 186 -1.02 -17.24 -3.39
C ALA A 186 -0.37 -16.58 -2.16
N ALA A 187 -1.15 -15.92 -1.29
CA ALA A 187 -0.65 -15.32 -0.06
C ALA A 187 0.08 -16.34 0.81
N ARG A 188 -0.55 -17.50 1.03
CA ARG A 188 0.03 -18.58 1.85
C ARG A 188 1.30 -19.17 1.24
N ARG A 189 1.34 -19.37 -0.08
CA ARG A 189 2.52 -19.90 -0.80
C ARG A 189 3.70 -18.94 -0.67
N ILE A 190 3.49 -17.65 -0.89
CA ILE A 190 4.53 -16.64 -0.76
C ILE A 190 4.97 -16.50 0.70
N ALA A 191 4.04 -16.49 1.65
CA ALA A 191 4.36 -16.45 3.07
C ALA A 191 5.25 -17.63 3.50
N GLN A 192 4.91 -18.85 3.09
CA GLN A 192 5.72 -20.05 3.38
C GLN A 192 7.11 -19.96 2.74
N THR A 193 7.21 -19.43 1.53
CA THR A 193 8.50 -19.26 0.87
C THR A 193 9.37 -18.25 1.62
N ILE A 194 8.82 -17.11 2.02
CA ILE A 194 9.51 -16.10 2.81
C ILE A 194 9.92 -16.67 4.18
N GLU A 195 9.02 -17.35 4.85
CA GLU A 195 9.30 -17.98 6.16
C GLU A 195 10.45 -18.99 6.07
N HIS A 196 10.43 -19.85 5.05
CA HIS A 196 11.50 -20.81 4.81
C HIS A 196 12.84 -20.11 4.54
N GLN A 197 12.85 -19.08 3.71
CA GLN A 197 14.04 -18.29 3.42
C GLN A 197 14.58 -17.60 4.68
N LEU A 198 13.73 -16.94 5.46
CA LEU A 198 14.14 -16.28 6.71
C LEU A 198 14.70 -17.26 7.72
N ARG A 199 14.02 -18.38 7.97
CA ARG A 199 14.50 -19.41 8.90
C ARG A 199 15.86 -20.03 8.52
N SER A 200 16.20 -19.99 7.24
CA SER A 200 17.47 -20.50 6.73
C SER A 200 18.64 -19.52 6.88
N LEU A 201 18.38 -18.26 7.21
CA LEU A 201 19.35 -17.20 7.35
C LEU A 201 19.62 -16.90 8.84
N ASP A 202 20.70 -17.40 9.36
CA ASP A 202 21.17 -17.10 10.72
C ASP A 202 22.09 -15.86 10.75
N THR A 203 22.60 -15.51 11.92
CA THR A 203 23.51 -14.38 12.09
C THR A 203 24.82 -14.53 11.33
N SER A 204 25.27 -15.78 11.05
CA SER A 204 26.49 -16.05 10.27
C SER A 204 26.28 -15.88 8.77
N SER A 205 25.02 -16.01 8.32
CA SER A 205 24.63 -15.87 6.92
C SER A 205 24.61 -14.42 6.42
N VAL A 206 24.82 -13.43 7.30
CA VAL A 206 24.69 -12.01 6.96
C VAL A 206 25.97 -11.27 7.39
N ARG A 207 26.67 -10.68 6.43
CA ARG A 207 27.89 -9.88 6.68
C ARG A 207 27.71 -8.45 6.15
N MET A 208 28.33 -7.51 6.83
CA MET A 208 28.47 -6.13 6.38
C MET A 208 29.94 -5.89 6.03
N LEU A 209 30.17 -5.32 4.85
CA LEU A 209 31.49 -4.84 4.41
C LEU A 209 31.43 -3.32 4.26
N GLU A 210 32.54 -2.67 4.61
CA GLU A 210 32.76 -1.25 4.33
C GLU A 210 33.54 -1.13 3.03
N ILE A 211 32.90 -0.65 1.98
CA ILE A 211 33.49 -0.50 0.64
C ILE A 211 33.31 0.96 0.20
N ASP A 212 34.41 1.61 -0.14
CA ASP A 212 34.38 2.99 -0.65
C ASP A 212 33.30 3.13 -1.75
N PRO A 213 32.39 4.12 -1.66
CA PRO A 213 31.35 4.36 -2.66
C PRO A 213 31.89 4.49 -4.10
N LEU A 214 33.14 4.97 -4.26
CA LEU A 214 33.81 5.03 -5.56
C LEU A 214 34.12 3.64 -6.14
N ALA A 215 34.25 2.64 -5.28
CA ALA A 215 34.52 1.26 -5.67
C ALA A 215 33.24 0.45 -5.96
N HIS A 216 32.06 0.94 -5.60
CA HIS A 216 30.78 0.21 -5.81
C HIS A 216 30.58 -0.19 -7.27
N GLY A 217 31.01 0.64 -8.22
CA GLY A 217 30.95 0.33 -9.65
C GLY A 217 31.73 -0.93 -10.04
N PHE A 218 32.85 -1.20 -9.36
CA PHE A 218 33.64 -2.44 -9.59
C PHE A 218 32.94 -3.66 -9.00
N VAL A 219 32.29 -3.52 -7.84
CA VAL A 219 31.50 -4.60 -7.25
C VAL A 219 30.33 -4.97 -8.14
N ILE A 220 29.66 -3.99 -8.75
CA ILE A 220 28.53 -4.21 -9.67
C ILE A 220 29.03 -4.86 -10.97
N GLY A 221 30.16 -4.38 -11.48
CA GLY A 221 30.70 -4.78 -12.77
C GLY A 221 29.87 -4.29 -13.95
N LYS A 222 30.40 -4.49 -15.16
CA LYS A 222 29.74 -4.05 -16.39
C LYS A 222 28.36 -4.71 -16.55
N LYS A 223 27.30 -3.90 -16.60
CA LYS A 223 25.89 -4.37 -16.67
C LYS A 223 25.51 -5.34 -15.54
N GLY A 224 26.10 -5.21 -14.37
CA GLY A 224 25.80 -6.05 -13.21
C GLY A 224 26.35 -7.48 -13.28
N GLN A 225 27.38 -7.72 -14.11
CA GLN A 225 27.90 -9.07 -14.35
C GLN A 225 28.51 -9.70 -13.10
N HIS A 226 29.16 -8.89 -12.22
CA HIS A 226 29.78 -9.41 -11.00
C HIS A 226 28.71 -9.79 -9.97
N ILE A 227 27.69 -8.93 -9.76
CA ILE A 227 26.57 -9.26 -8.89
C ILE A 227 25.91 -10.57 -9.33
N LYS A 228 25.59 -10.74 -10.61
CA LYS A 228 25.02 -11.99 -11.14
C LYS A 228 25.91 -13.19 -10.90
N ALA A 229 27.23 -13.03 -10.99
CA ALA A 229 28.18 -14.09 -10.69
C ALA A 229 28.20 -14.48 -9.21
N TYR A 230 28.05 -13.52 -8.30
CA TYR A 230 27.91 -13.77 -6.85
C TYR A 230 26.57 -14.46 -6.55
N GLU A 231 25.46 -13.95 -7.10
CA GLU A 231 24.13 -14.56 -6.96
C GLU A 231 24.11 -16.01 -7.43
N ALA A 232 24.80 -16.32 -8.55
CA ALA A 232 24.93 -17.69 -9.06
C ALA A 232 25.71 -18.61 -8.10
N ARG A 233 26.55 -18.04 -7.23
CA ARG A 233 27.26 -18.74 -6.15
C ARG A 233 26.47 -18.76 -4.83
N GLY A 234 25.23 -18.23 -4.83
CA GLY A 234 24.38 -18.16 -3.64
C GLY A 234 24.73 -17.02 -2.68
N VAL A 235 25.38 -15.96 -3.18
CA VAL A 235 25.67 -14.75 -2.40
C VAL A 235 24.91 -13.58 -2.98
N ASP A 236 23.96 -13.04 -2.24
CA ASP A 236 23.25 -11.83 -2.60
C ASP A 236 24.06 -10.61 -2.11
N VAL A 237 24.34 -9.67 -3.00
CA VAL A 237 25.13 -8.46 -2.71
C VAL A 237 24.22 -7.25 -2.82
N MET A 238 24.08 -6.52 -1.72
CA MET A 238 23.23 -5.34 -1.67
C MET A 238 24.07 -4.10 -1.41
N LEU A 239 24.08 -3.21 -2.37
CA LEU A 239 24.75 -1.91 -2.25
C LEU A 239 23.75 -0.86 -1.76
N PRO A 240 24.24 0.18 -1.05
CA PRO A 240 23.41 1.31 -0.68
C PRO A 240 22.95 2.07 -1.93
N PRO A 241 21.87 2.88 -1.83
CA PRO A 241 21.38 3.68 -2.95
C PRO A 241 22.47 4.56 -3.57
N GLU A 242 22.48 4.65 -4.89
CA GLU A 242 23.40 5.53 -5.62
C GLU A 242 23.31 6.97 -5.07
N LYS A 243 24.46 7.61 -4.89
CA LYS A 243 24.58 8.98 -4.31
C LYS A 243 24.24 9.11 -2.81
N SER A 244 24.04 8.01 -2.09
CA SER A 244 23.85 8.07 -0.63
C SER A 244 25.12 8.42 0.14
N GLY A 245 26.29 8.25 -0.49
CA GLY A 245 27.60 8.42 0.15
C GLY A 245 27.92 7.37 1.23
N ARG A 246 27.12 6.30 1.31
CA ARG A 246 27.31 5.22 2.29
C ARG A 246 28.26 4.18 1.73
N ASP A 247 29.05 3.59 2.62
CA ASP A 247 30.07 2.58 2.35
C ASP A 247 29.64 1.15 2.74
N ASP A 248 28.49 1.01 3.40
CA ASP A 248 27.97 -0.26 3.90
C ASP A 248 27.39 -1.15 2.77
N VAL A 249 28.08 -2.23 2.47
CA VAL A 249 27.62 -3.27 1.53
C VAL A 249 27.20 -4.51 2.32
N LEU A 250 25.97 -4.97 2.08
CA LEU A 250 25.42 -6.14 2.76
C LEU A 250 25.61 -7.37 1.88
N LEU A 251 26.22 -8.41 2.44
CA LEU A 251 26.31 -9.74 1.85
C LEU A 251 25.39 -10.71 2.59
N VAL A 252 24.57 -11.46 1.83
CA VAL A 252 23.72 -12.50 2.37
C VAL A 252 24.07 -13.82 1.69
N PHE A 253 24.52 -14.78 2.48
CA PHE A 253 24.89 -16.11 2.02
C PHE A 253 23.68 -17.04 2.10
N ARG A 254 23.24 -17.55 0.95
CA ARG A 254 22.11 -18.49 0.90
C ARG A 254 22.51 -19.84 1.53
N PRO A 255 21.56 -20.57 2.14
CA PRO A 255 21.86 -21.84 2.79
C PRO A 255 22.43 -22.86 1.81
N GLY A 256 23.37 -23.67 2.31
CA GLY A 256 24.07 -24.71 1.55
C GLY A 256 25.48 -24.32 1.09
N GLN A 257 25.92 -23.11 1.37
CA GLN A 257 27.32 -22.72 1.13
C GLN A 257 28.21 -23.01 2.36
N THR A 258 29.41 -23.52 2.10
CA THR A 258 30.40 -23.71 3.16
C THR A 258 31.03 -22.37 3.55
N VAL A 259 31.34 -22.21 4.83
CA VAL A 259 31.98 -20.97 5.36
C VAL A 259 33.28 -20.60 4.59
N SER A 260 33.99 -21.62 4.09
CA SER A 260 35.21 -21.42 3.28
C SER A 260 34.95 -20.79 1.90
N GLU A 261 33.79 -21.05 1.29
CA GLU A 261 33.40 -20.38 0.04
C GLU A 261 32.88 -18.97 0.30
N SER A 262 32.17 -18.75 1.40
CA SER A 262 31.71 -17.42 1.81
C SER A 262 32.88 -16.48 2.14
N GLU A 263 33.96 -17.00 2.73
CA GLU A 263 35.18 -16.21 2.99
C GLU A 263 35.90 -15.81 1.70
N ARG A 264 36.00 -16.72 0.72
CA ARG A 264 36.62 -16.44 -0.59
C ARG A 264 35.85 -15.44 -1.45
N VAL A 265 34.56 -15.28 -1.23
CA VAL A 265 33.74 -14.31 -1.98
C VAL A 265 33.78 -12.93 -1.31
N ALA A 266 34.10 -12.86 -0.01
CA ALA A 266 34.24 -11.62 0.75
C ALA A 266 35.65 -10.99 0.63
N GLU A 267 36.67 -11.72 0.21
CA GLU A 267 37.99 -11.23 -0.19
C GLU A 267 38.02 -10.73 -1.65
#